data_1ea767b32eb209950811661cc18b0f72
#
_entry.id   1ea767b32eb209950811661cc18b0f72
#
_cell.length_a   1.000
_cell.length_b   1.000
_cell.length_c   1.000
_cell.angle_alpha   90.00
_cell.angle_beta   90.00
_cell.angle_gamma   90.00
#
_symmetry.space_group_name_H-M   'P 1'
#
loop_
_entity.id
_entity.type
_entity.pdbx_description
1 polymer ?
#
loop_
_entity_poly.entity_id
_entity_poly.type
_entity_poly.pdbx_seq_one_letter_code
_entity_poly.pdbx_strand_id
1 'polypeptide(L)'
;MENIKKFENSKSNKLKIHPSASIHPNAQLHDGVIVGQGAIIGPEVIIGSGTSVGPNSVIDGKTTLGKNNKIFPNVFLGLEPQDLKYRGANTELIIGDDNTFRECVTINKATNKGEKTIIGNNNLMMAYSHIGHNCEIGNNVILSNSVQVAGHVTIEDSAIVGGCLGIHQFVHIGYLSMIGGMTRVTRDVPPFCLAEGSPGKLRGLNKVGIKRSGIIEKNNLNFKLLMQTWLLLFKSDYVISEAVEVAMSKELDFSSKRLCKFVKDSISSNRRGPMPVGNS
;
A
#
# COMPACT_ATOMS: atom_id res chain seq x y z
N MET A 1 26.65 -39.23 -18.76
CA MET A 1 25.53 -38.32 -19.11
C MET A 1 24.33 -38.77 -18.32
N GLU A 2 24.22 -38.24 -17.10
CA GLU A 2 23.24 -38.66 -16.12
C GLU A 2 22.01 -37.78 -16.14
N ASN A 3 20.88 -38.46 -16.02
CA ASN A 3 19.53 -37.90 -15.98
C ASN A 3 19.33 -36.93 -14.84
N ILE A 4 19.24 -35.64 -15.15
CA ILE A 4 18.67 -34.67 -14.23
C ILE A 4 17.15 -34.85 -14.29
N LYS A 5 16.59 -35.58 -13.33
CA LYS A 5 15.14 -35.65 -13.12
C LYS A 5 14.63 -34.24 -12.82
N LYS A 6 13.83 -33.71 -13.73
CA LYS A 6 12.96 -32.59 -13.45
C LYS A 6 12.05 -32.94 -12.30
N PHE A 7 12.27 -32.32 -11.15
CA PHE A 7 11.26 -32.29 -10.09
C PHE A 7 10.11 -31.38 -10.60
N GLU A 8 9.13 -31.99 -11.20
CA GLU A 8 7.82 -31.39 -11.35
C GLU A 8 7.23 -31.26 -9.94
N ASN A 9 7.25 -30.04 -9.40
CA ASN A 9 6.50 -29.68 -8.20
C ASN A 9 5.00 -29.76 -8.54
N SER A 10 4.39 -30.93 -8.38
CA SER A 10 2.94 -31.04 -8.24
C SER A 10 2.59 -30.27 -6.95
N LYS A 11 2.12 -29.02 -7.08
CA LYS A 11 1.56 -28.28 -5.97
C LYS A 11 0.42 -29.11 -5.39
N SER A 12 0.64 -29.72 -4.21
CA SER A 12 -0.38 -30.47 -3.48
C SER A 12 -1.55 -29.51 -3.19
N ASN A 13 -2.72 -29.75 -3.77
CA ASN A 13 -3.95 -28.99 -3.52
C ASN A 13 -4.51 -29.20 -2.10
N LYS A 14 -3.84 -29.96 -1.23
CA LYS A 14 -4.30 -30.25 0.13
C LYS A 14 -3.91 -29.14 1.10
N LEU A 15 -4.81 -28.85 2.02
CA LEU A 15 -4.55 -28.04 3.20
C LEU A 15 -3.41 -28.63 4.03
N LYS A 16 -2.51 -27.80 4.53
CA LYS A 16 -1.43 -28.19 5.46
C LYS A 16 -1.57 -27.36 6.74
N ILE A 17 -2.19 -27.94 7.75
CA ILE A 17 -2.49 -27.27 9.01
C ILE A 17 -1.63 -27.88 10.10
N HIS A 18 -0.86 -27.03 10.80
CA HIS A 18 -0.09 -27.50 11.96
C HIS A 18 -1.05 -27.91 13.10
N PRO A 19 -0.81 -29.03 13.81
CA PRO A 19 -1.72 -29.55 14.85
C PRO A 19 -2.02 -28.57 15.99
N SER A 20 -1.12 -27.61 16.27
CA SER A 20 -1.32 -26.58 17.29
C SER A 20 -1.96 -25.29 16.78
N ALA A 21 -2.32 -25.20 15.49
CA ALA A 21 -3.07 -24.05 14.99
C ALA A 21 -4.53 -24.10 15.47
N SER A 22 -5.07 -22.95 15.84
CA SER A 22 -6.47 -22.78 16.23
C SER A 22 -7.27 -22.18 15.07
N ILE A 23 -8.12 -22.98 14.44
CA ILE A 23 -8.94 -22.55 13.31
C ILE A 23 -10.41 -22.66 13.72
N HIS A 24 -11.13 -21.54 13.66
CA HIS A 24 -12.56 -21.57 13.96
C HIS A 24 -13.33 -22.40 12.91
N PRO A 25 -14.33 -23.22 13.31
CA PRO A 25 -15.07 -24.08 12.36
C PRO A 25 -15.75 -23.33 11.21
N ASN A 26 -16.10 -22.08 11.38
CA ASN A 26 -16.71 -21.24 10.34
C ASN A 26 -15.70 -20.60 9.39
N ALA A 27 -14.41 -20.66 9.68
CA ALA A 27 -13.38 -20.13 8.79
C ALA A 27 -13.34 -20.92 7.46
N GLN A 28 -13.11 -20.21 6.34
CA GLN A 28 -13.06 -20.82 5.03
C GLN A 28 -11.61 -20.78 4.49
N LEU A 29 -11.01 -21.96 4.37
CA LEU A 29 -9.68 -22.11 3.84
C LEU A 29 -9.75 -22.85 2.49
N HIS A 30 -9.24 -22.21 1.44
CA HIS A 30 -9.23 -22.78 0.10
C HIS A 30 -8.01 -23.70 -0.15
N ASP A 31 -8.00 -24.37 -1.28
CA ASP A 31 -6.99 -25.36 -1.66
C ASP A 31 -5.55 -24.86 -1.51
N GLY A 32 -4.68 -25.71 -0.98
CA GLY A 32 -3.26 -25.44 -0.84
C GLY A 32 -2.88 -24.42 0.22
N VAL A 33 -3.82 -23.98 1.07
CA VAL A 33 -3.52 -23.10 2.22
C VAL A 33 -2.64 -23.85 3.22
N ILE A 34 -1.64 -23.17 3.74
CA ILE A 34 -0.72 -23.67 4.76
C ILE A 34 -0.89 -22.82 6.02
N VAL A 35 -1.10 -23.45 7.18
CA VAL A 35 -1.23 -22.75 8.46
C VAL A 35 -0.17 -23.27 9.42
N GLY A 36 0.68 -22.37 9.90
CA GLY A 36 1.82 -22.66 10.78
C GLY A 36 1.43 -22.87 12.24
N GLN A 37 2.45 -23.23 13.03
CA GLN A 37 2.33 -23.50 14.47
C GLN A 37 1.72 -22.31 15.22
N GLY A 38 0.76 -22.55 16.11
CA GLY A 38 0.19 -21.55 16.99
C GLY A 38 -0.57 -20.42 16.28
N ALA A 39 -0.80 -20.51 14.97
CA ALA A 39 -1.60 -19.52 14.25
C ALA A 39 -3.07 -19.61 14.67
N ILE A 40 -3.76 -18.45 14.71
CA ILE A 40 -5.17 -18.34 15.09
C ILE A 40 -5.96 -17.75 13.93
N ILE A 41 -7.02 -18.45 13.50
CA ILE A 41 -7.91 -18.02 12.42
C ILE A 41 -9.34 -17.90 12.95
N GLY A 42 -9.88 -16.69 12.89
CA GLY A 42 -11.22 -16.35 13.42
C GLY A 42 -12.40 -16.81 12.56
N PRO A 43 -13.64 -16.64 13.07
CA PRO A 43 -14.86 -17.22 12.49
C PRO A 43 -15.30 -16.65 11.14
N GLU A 44 -14.96 -15.39 10.83
CA GLU A 44 -15.41 -14.69 9.61
C GLU A 44 -14.26 -14.54 8.60
N VAL A 45 -13.21 -15.37 8.73
CA VAL A 45 -12.01 -15.32 7.90
C VAL A 45 -12.15 -16.21 6.68
N ILE A 46 -11.81 -15.67 5.51
CA ILE A 46 -11.71 -16.39 4.24
C ILE A 46 -10.27 -16.29 3.74
N ILE A 47 -9.61 -17.42 3.45
CA ILE A 47 -8.23 -17.47 2.96
C ILE A 47 -8.18 -18.14 1.58
N GLY A 48 -7.77 -17.39 0.57
CA GLY A 48 -7.63 -17.84 -0.81
C GLY A 48 -6.52 -18.85 -1.03
N SER A 49 -6.63 -19.59 -2.12
CA SER A 49 -5.79 -20.74 -2.45
C SER A 49 -4.29 -20.41 -2.47
N GLY A 50 -3.47 -21.33 -1.98
CA GLY A 50 -2.00 -21.24 -2.00
C GLY A 50 -1.42 -20.23 -1.00
N THR A 51 -2.25 -19.57 -0.19
CA THR A 51 -1.78 -18.64 0.85
C THR A 51 -1.12 -19.39 1.99
N SER A 52 -0.01 -18.87 2.51
CA SER A 52 0.70 -19.42 3.67
C SER A 52 0.62 -18.48 4.86
N VAL A 53 0.19 -19.00 6.00
CA VAL A 53 0.11 -18.29 7.29
C VAL A 53 1.22 -18.79 8.20
N GLY A 54 2.13 -17.90 8.57
CA GLY A 54 3.28 -18.18 9.42
C GLY A 54 2.90 -18.44 10.88
N PRO A 55 3.85 -18.99 11.66
CA PRO A 55 3.65 -19.27 13.07
C PRO A 55 3.18 -18.08 13.90
N ASN A 56 2.33 -18.35 14.88
CA ASN A 56 1.81 -17.38 15.86
C ASN A 56 1.12 -16.14 15.23
N SER A 57 0.73 -16.22 13.95
CA SER A 57 -0.04 -15.15 13.32
C SER A 57 -1.51 -15.24 13.68
N VAL A 58 -2.16 -14.09 13.79
CA VAL A 58 -3.59 -13.98 14.10
C VAL A 58 -4.31 -13.31 12.93
N ILE A 59 -5.30 -13.99 12.37
CA ILE A 59 -6.19 -13.43 11.35
C ILE A 59 -7.59 -13.53 11.91
N ASP A 60 -8.25 -12.38 12.12
CA ASP A 60 -9.55 -12.34 12.77
C ASP A 60 -10.46 -11.27 12.16
N GLY A 61 -11.66 -11.09 12.75
CA GLY A 61 -12.69 -10.21 12.22
C GLY A 61 -13.15 -10.66 10.83
N LYS A 62 -13.99 -9.84 10.18
CA LYS A 62 -14.44 -10.10 8.81
C LYS A 62 -13.32 -9.80 7.82
N THR A 63 -12.44 -10.77 7.64
CA THR A 63 -11.20 -10.64 6.84
C THR A 63 -11.20 -11.60 5.66
N THR A 64 -11.02 -11.05 4.46
CA THR A 64 -10.86 -11.83 3.23
C THR A 64 -9.45 -11.64 2.68
N LEU A 65 -8.70 -12.74 2.54
CA LEU A 65 -7.43 -12.78 1.83
C LEU A 65 -7.58 -13.50 0.50
N GLY A 66 -7.02 -12.91 -0.53
CA GLY A 66 -6.89 -13.52 -1.85
C GLY A 66 -5.89 -14.68 -1.88
N LYS A 67 -5.40 -15.00 -3.06
CA LYS A 67 -4.54 -16.15 -3.34
C LYS A 67 -3.06 -15.84 -3.13
N ASN A 68 -2.27 -16.90 -2.87
CA ASN A 68 -0.80 -16.88 -2.89
C ASN A 68 -0.17 -15.86 -1.93
N ASN A 69 -0.88 -15.35 -0.94
CA ASN A 69 -0.31 -14.44 0.04
C ASN A 69 0.71 -15.17 0.93
N LYS A 70 1.80 -14.49 1.27
CA LYS A 70 2.83 -14.98 2.18
C LYS A 70 2.79 -14.19 3.48
N ILE A 71 2.31 -14.81 4.53
CA ILE A 71 2.20 -14.21 5.86
C ILE A 71 3.31 -14.81 6.72
N PHE A 72 4.23 -13.98 7.17
CA PHE A 72 5.37 -14.36 8.01
C PHE A 72 4.96 -14.50 9.48
N PRO A 73 5.85 -14.95 10.39
CA PRO A 73 5.50 -15.13 11.80
C PRO A 73 5.04 -13.85 12.49
N ASN A 74 4.14 -13.99 13.47
CA ASN A 74 3.64 -12.90 14.32
C ASN A 74 2.99 -11.74 13.56
N VAL A 75 2.29 -12.02 12.47
CA VAL A 75 1.49 -11.03 11.72
C VAL A 75 0.07 -10.99 12.25
N PHE A 76 -0.52 -9.81 12.37
CA PHE A 76 -1.86 -9.60 12.91
C PHE A 76 -2.74 -8.87 11.88
N LEU A 77 -3.76 -9.55 11.34
CA LEU A 77 -4.64 -9.03 10.29
C LEU A 77 -6.10 -9.00 10.77
N GLY A 78 -6.79 -7.90 10.51
CA GLY A 78 -8.22 -7.77 10.71
C GLY A 78 -8.66 -7.55 12.16
N LEU A 79 -7.73 -7.29 13.07
CA LEU A 79 -8.05 -6.92 14.43
C LEU A 79 -8.72 -5.54 14.50
N GLU A 80 -9.30 -5.24 15.66
CA GLU A 80 -10.02 -4.00 15.90
C GLU A 80 -9.18 -2.77 15.64
N PRO A 81 -9.77 -1.70 15.07
CA PRO A 81 -9.06 -0.46 14.84
C PRO A 81 -8.61 0.21 16.13
N GLN A 82 -7.45 0.84 16.09
CA GLN A 82 -6.93 1.67 17.18
C GLN A 82 -7.56 3.08 17.12
N ASP A 83 -8.89 3.13 17.06
CA ASP A 83 -9.68 4.37 17.00
C ASP A 83 -10.67 4.40 18.16
N LEU A 84 -10.58 5.45 18.98
CA LEU A 84 -11.48 5.65 20.12
C LEU A 84 -12.97 5.77 19.73
N LYS A 85 -13.28 5.97 18.45
CA LYS A 85 -14.65 6.02 17.93
C LYS A 85 -15.24 4.62 17.68
N TYR A 86 -14.41 3.60 17.55
CA TYR A 86 -14.88 2.23 17.30
C TYR A 86 -15.76 1.74 18.46
N ARG A 87 -16.89 1.12 18.11
CA ARG A 87 -17.88 0.59 19.07
C ARG A 87 -18.35 -0.83 18.69
N GLY A 88 -17.46 -1.66 18.14
CA GLY A 88 -17.83 -3.03 17.73
C GLY A 88 -18.60 -3.08 16.40
N ALA A 89 -18.47 -2.07 15.54
CA ALA A 89 -19.16 -2.06 14.25
C ALA A 89 -18.71 -3.22 13.33
N ASN A 90 -19.65 -3.73 12.52
CA ASN A 90 -19.33 -4.72 11.49
C ASN A 90 -18.59 -4.05 10.34
N THR A 91 -17.28 -4.25 10.31
CA THR A 91 -16.32 -3.66 9.36
C THR A 91 -15.40 -4.73 8.80
N GLU A 92 -14.76 -4.46 7.66
CA GLU A 92 -14.05 -5.48 6.90
C GLU A 92 -12.58 -5.11 6.70
N LEU A 93 -11.73 -6.16 6.53
CA LEU A 93 -10.43 -6.07 5.91
C LEU A 93 -10.44 -6.93 4.64
N ILE A 94 -10.07 -6.33 3.51
CA ILE A 94 -9.97 -7.04 2.23
C ILE A 94 -8.53 -6.96 1.75
N ILE A 95 -7.93 -8.10 1.47
CA ILE A 95 -6.56 -8.24 0.96
C ILE A 95 -6.62 -9.01 -0.35
N GLY A 96 -5.99 -8.47 -1.40
CA GLY A 96 -5.88 -9.11 -2.70
C GLY A 96 -4.89 -10.27 -2.74
N ASP A 97 -4.33 -10.52 -3.92
CA ASP A 97 -3.48 -11.67 -4.21
C ASP A 97 -1.98 -11.32 -4.12
N ASP A 98 -1.14 -12.35 -3.95
CA ASP A 98 0.32 -12.32 -4.10
C ASP A 98 1.05 -11.31 -3.18
N ASN A 99 0.46 -10.91 -2.06
CA ASN A 99 1.10 -10.02 -1.10
C ASN A 99 2.07 -10.77 -0.18
N THR A 100 3.07 -10.06 0.30
CA THR A 100 4.01 -10.54 1.32
C THR A 100 3.96 -9.64 2.55
N PHE A 101 3.56 -10.21 3.67
CA PHE A 101 3.54 -9.55 4.99
C PHE A 101 4.66 -10.14 5.83
N ARG A 102 5.69 -9.34 6.11
CA ARG A 102 6.84 -9.75 6.91
C ARG A 102 6.48 -9.71 8.41
N GLU A 103 7.44 -10.12 9.20
CA GLU A 103 7.27 -10.35 10.64
C GLU A 103 6.68 -9.14 11.36
N CYS A 104 5.75 -9.38 12.27
CA CYS A 104 5.12 -8.36 13.12
C CYS A 104 4.38 -7.24 12.37
N VAL A 105 3.97 -7.48 11.13
CA VAL A 105 3.07 -6.56 10.42
C VAL A 105 1.70 -6.58 11.07
N THR A 106 1.07 -5.41 11.21
CA THR A 106 -0.31 -5.28 11.71
C THR A 106 -1.18 -4.50 10.75
N ILE A 107 -2.41 -4.99 10.50
CA ILE A 107 -3.40 -4.30 9.64
C ILE A 107 -4.76 -4.35 10.35
N ASN A 108 -5.33 -3.19 10.64
CA ASN A 108 -6.65 -3.09 11.26
C ASN A 108 -7.78 -3.11 10.22
N LYS A 109 -8.93 -3.67 10.58
CA LYS A 109 -10.19 -3.46 9.87
C LYS A 109 -10.68 -2.00 10.02
N ALA A 110 -11.71 -1.60 9.28
CA ALA A 110 -12.26 -0.24 9.33
C ALA A 110 -13.02 0.09 10.63
N THR A 111 -13.41 1.35 10.80
CA THR A 111 -14.01 1.86 12.05
C THR A 111 -15.54 1.84 12.04
N ASN A 112 -16.20 2.34 10.97
CA ASN A 112 -17.64 2.50 10.96
C ASN A 112 -18.34 1.39 10.16
N LYS A 113 -19.59 1.09 10.49
CA LYS A 113 -20.38 0.03 9.86
C LYS A 113 -20.36 0.12 8.33
N GLY A 114 -20.03 -0.99 7.68
CA GLY A 114 -19.98 -1.14 6.22
C GLY A 114 -18.73 -0.59 5.57
N GLU A 115 -17.83 0.05 6.33
CA GLU A 115 -16.53 0.50 5.82
C GLU A 115 -15.51 -0.65 5.76
N LYS A 116 -14.46 -0.42 4.97
CA LYS A 116 -13.42 -1.41 4.71
C LYS A 116 -12.02 -0.79 4.79
N THR A 117 -11.05 -1.59 5.21
CA THR A 117 -9.63 -1.40 4.90
C THR A 117 -9.30 -2.28 3.71
N ILE A 118 -8.63 -1.76 2.70
CA ILE A 118 -8.39 -2.46 1.43
C ILE A 118 -6.91 -2.48 1.11
N ILE A 119 -6.39 -3.68 0.81
CA ILE A 119 -5.03 -3.90 0.34
C ILE A 119 -5.11 -4.58 -1.02
N GLY A 120 -4.50 -4.01 -2.04
CA GLY A 120 -4.44 -4.58 -3.39
C GLY A 120 -3.53 -5.79 -3.51
N ASN A 121 -2.87 -5.93 -4.65
CA ASN A 121 -2.11 -7.12 -5.01
C ASN A 121 -0.60 -6.85 -5.08
N ASN A 122 0.21 -7.91 -4.98
CA ASN A 122 1.68 -7.87 -5.18
C ASN A 122 2.40 -6.89 -4.26
N ASN A 123 1.90 -6.61 -3.07
CA ASN A 123 2.50 -5.68 -2.14
C ASN A 123 3.55 -6.35 -1.24
N LEU A 124 4.55 -5.60 -0.83
CA LEU A 124 5.54 -6.00 0.17
C LEU A 124 5.43 -5.09 1.39
N MET A 125 4.91 -5.64 2.49
CA MET A 125 4.88 -5.00 3.79
C MET A 125 6.03 -5.58 4.62
N MET A 126 7.10 -4.78 4.82
CA MET A 126 8.28 -5.24 5.57
C MET A 126 8.01 -5.22 7.07
N ALA A 127 8.90 -5.85 7.83
CA ALA A 127 8.73 -6.10 9.25
C ALA A 127 8.38 -4.83 10.07
N TYR A 128 7.49 -5.02 11.05
CA TYR A 128 6.98 -3.98 11.96
C TYR A 128 6.22 -2.84 11.28
N SER A 129 5.81 -2.96 10.02
CA SER A 129 4.92 -1.96 9.42
C SER A 129 3.49 -2.12 9.94
N HIS A 130 2.78 -0.99 10.04
CA HIS A 130 1.40 -0.91 10.47
C HIS A 130 0.54 -0.20 9.43
N ILE A 131 -0.66 -0.74 9.16
CA ILE A 131 -1.69 -0.09 8.36
C ILE A 131 -2.93 0.09 9.23
N GLY A 132 -3.28 1.34 9.49
CA GLY A 132 -4.46 1.74 10.25
C GLY A 132 -5.77 1.48 9.51
N HIS A 133 -6.85 1.71 10.21
CA HIS A 133 -8.22 1.51 9.73
C HIS A 133 -8.56 2.38 8.51
N ASN A 134 -9.46 1.93 7.66
CA ASN A 134 -9.98 2.69 6.51
C ASN A 134 -8.91 3.08 5.46
N CYS A 135 -7.76 2.44 5.47
CA CYS A 135 -6.73 2.68 4.45
C CYS A 135 -7.07 1.98 3.14
N GLU A 136 -6.67 2.59 2.03
CA GLU A 136 -6.73 2.01 0.69
C GLU A 136 -5.31 1.93 0.12
N ILE A 137 -4.77 0.73 0.04
CA ILE A 137 -3.43 0.46 -0.50
C ILE A 137 -3.58 -0.22 -1.86
N GLY A 138 -3.00 0.38 -2.88
CA GLY A 138 -3.03 -0.14 -4.26
C GLY A 138 -2.19 -1.39 -4.47
N ASN A 139 -1.69 -1.56 -5.68
CA ASN A 139 -0.92 -2.72 -6.09
C ASN A 139 0.58 -2.39 -6.18
N ASN A 140 1.44 -3.40 -6.01
CA ASN A 140 2.90 -3.26 -6.12
C ASN A 140 3.49 -2.21 -5.18
N VAL A 141 2.84 -1.93 -4.05
CA VAL A 141 3.31 -1.00 -3.03
C VAL A 141 4.36 -1.67 -2.15
N ILE A 142 5.40 -0.93 -1.81
CA ILE A 142 6.42 -1.37 -0.86
C ILE A 142 6.38 -0.45 0.36
N LEU A 143 6.05 -1.00 1.53
CA LEU A 143 6.28 -0.36 2.82
C LEU A 143 7.52 -0.98 3.45
N SER A 144 8.56 -0.18 3.64
CA SER A 144 9.79 -0.66 4.30
C SER A 144 9.58 -0.85 5.80
N ASN A 145 10.61 -1.35 6.49
CA ASN A 145 10.54 -1.65 7.93
C ASN A 145 10.05 -0.46 8.76
N SER A 146 9.18 -0.75 9.71
CA SER A 146 8.67 0.23 10.70
C SER A 146 7.96 1.45 10.09
N VAL A 147 7.32 1.29 8.93
CA VAL A 147 6.42 2.31 8.38
C VAL A 147 5.09 2.26 9.14
N GLN A 148 4.65 3.41 9.66
CA GLN A 148 3.39 3.54 10.42
C GLN A 148 2.38 4.36 9.60
N VAL A 149 1.37 3.68 9.04
CA VAL A 149 0.31 4.30 8.24
C VAL A 149 -0.90 4.53 9.13
N ALA A 150 -1.23 5.79 9.41
CA ALA A 150 -2.43 6.13 10.19
C ALA A 150 -3.73 5.88 9.39
N GLY A 151 -4.90 6.02 10.04
CA GLY A 151 -6.19 5.76 9.41
C GLY A 151 -6.51 6.65 8.19
N HIS A 152 -7.36 6.14 7.28
CA HIS A 152 -7.85 6.85 6.09
C HIS A 152 -6.75 7.31 5.11
N VAL A 153 -5.62 6.65 5.08
CA VAL A 153 -4.55 6.92 4.11
C VAL A 153 -4.81 6.16 2.83
N THR A 154 -4.63 6.83 1.69
CA THR A 154 -4.62 6.20 0.37
C THR A 154 -3.19 6.14 -0.15
N ILE A 155 -2.74 4.97 -0.59
CA ILE A 155 -1.45 4.79 -1.28
C ILE A 155 -1.71 4.16 -2.63
N GLU A 156 -1.43 4.90 -3.71
CA GLU A 156 -1.63 4.41 -5.07
C GLU A 156 -0.56 3.39 -5.48
N ASP A 157 -0.82 2.70 -6.60
CA ASP A 157 0.02 1.65 -7.14
C ASP A 157 1.49 2.06 -7.28
N SER A 158 2.37 1.10 -7.05
CA SER A 158 3.82 1.22 -7.25
C SER A 158 4.51 2.31 -6.41
N ALA A 159 3.85 2.84 -5.40
CA ALA A 159 4.49 3.73 -4.43
C ALA A 159 5.48 2.95 -3.54
N ILE A 160 6.61 3.57 -3.23
CA ILE A 160 7.62 3.01 -2.33
C ILE A 160 7.78 3.95 -1.14
N VAL A 161 7.61 3.39 0.05
CA VAL A 161 7.73 4.12 1.32
C VAL A 161 8.94 3.61 2.08
N GLY A 162 9.93 4.48 2.30
CA GLY A 162 11.15 4.19 3.05
C GLY A 162 10.87 3.93 4.53
N GLY A 163 11.84 3.30 5.21
CA GLY A 163 11.65 2.82 6.57
C GLY A 163 11.61 3.90 7.66
N CYS A 164 11.14 3.48 8.83
CA CYS A 164 11.14 4.28 10.07
C CYS A 164 10.43 5.64 9.93
N LEU A 165 9.23 5.64 9.37
CA LEU A 165 8.46 6.87 9.17
C LEU A 165 6.98 6.71 9.51
N GLY A 166 6.32 7.86 9.76
CA GLY A 166 4.87 7.94 9.99
C GLY A 166 4.15 8.73 8.90
N ILE A 167 3.01 8.22 8.48
CA ILE A 167 2.10 8.87 7.53
C ILE A 167 0.86 9.32 8.29
N HIS A 168 0.58 10.63 8.26
CA HIS A 168 -0.55 11.22 8.96
C HIS A 168 -1.89 10.80 8.33
N GLN A 169 -2.96 10.78 9.15
CA GLN A 169 -4.32 10.48 8.69
C GLN A 169 -4.73 11.32 7.47
N PHE A 170 -5.50 10.71 6.59
CA PHE A 170 -6.07 11.31 5.39
C PHE A 170 -5.06 11.75 4.32
N VAL A 171 -3.81 11.36 4.45
CA VAL A 171 -2.79 11.62 3.42
C VAL A 171 -3.04 10.71 2.22
N HIS A 172 -2.84 11.27 1.02
CA HIS A 172 -2.83 10.52 -0.24
C HIS A 172 -1.42 10.49 -0.83
N ILE A 173 -0.91 9.30 -1.07
CA ILE A 173 0.38 9.06 -1.71
C ILE A 173 0.12 8.59 -3.13
N GLY A 174 0.55 9.39 -4.10
CA GLY A 174 0.26 9.18 -5.52
C GLY A 174 1.11 8.07 -6.15
N TYR A 175 0.68 7.67 -7.32
CA TYR A 175 1.25 6.61 -8.15
C TYR A 175 2.77 6.78 -8.36
N LEU A 176 3.52 5.68 -8.22
CA LEU A 176 4.95 5.62 -8.50
C LEU A 176 5.79 6.67 -7.75
N SER A 177 5.27 7.19 -6.63
CA SER A 177 6.02 8.09 -5.76
C SER A 177 7.06 7.32 -4.92
N MET A 178 8.07 8.04 -4.46
CA MET A 178 9.08 7.53 -3.54
C MET A 178 9.15 8.43 -2.31
N ILE A 179 9.07 7.84 -1.13
CA ILE A 179 9.27 8.56 0.13
C ILE A 179 10.54 8.04 0.78
N GLY A 180 11.50 8.93 1.01
CA GLY A 180 12.75 8.59 1.69
C GLY A 180 12.51 8.15 3.14
N GLY A 181 13.42 7.33 3.69
CA GLY A 181 13.33 6.89 5.08
C GLY A 181 13.32 8.07 6.07
N MET A 182 12.74 7.86 7.26
CA MET A 182 12.62 8.85 8.35
C MET A 182 11.88 10.15 7.95
N THR A 183 11.12 10.15 6.87
CA THR A 183 10.34 11.30 6.42
C THR A 183 9.09 11.48 7.25
N ARG A 184 8.82 12.70 7.73
CA ARG A 184 7.54 13.04 8.34
C ARG A 184 6.51 13.41 7.28
N VAL A 185 5.55 12.52 7.01
CA VAL A 185 4.54 12.68 5.95
C VAL A 185 3.24 13.23 6.53
N THR A 186 2.98 14.52 6.36
CA THR A 186 1.79 15.20 6.90
C THR A 186 0.89 15.81 5.82
N ARG A 187 1.28 15.70 4.55
CA ARG A 187 0.58 16.22 3.37
C ARG A 187 0.66 15.23 2.24
N ASP A 188 -0.18 15.41 1.23
CA ASP A 188 -0.25 14.54 0.06
C ASP A 188 1.06 14.55 -0.73
N VAL A 189 1.47 13.38 -1.20
CA VAL A 189 2.64 13.23 -2.06
C VAL A 189 2.18 12.99 -3.49
N PRO A 190 2.40 13.92 -4.42
CA PRO A 190 1.91 13.79 -5.78
C PRO A 190 2.55 12.61 -6.54
N PRO A 191 1.86 12.06 -7.56
CA PRO A 191 2.38 10.97 -8.38
C PRO A 191 3.75 11.30 -8.97
N PHE A 192 4.58 10.27 -9.13
CA PHE A 192 5.92 10.37 -9.72
C PHE A 192 6.93 11.20 -8.91
N CYS A 193 6.57 11.69 -7.73
CA CYS A 193 7.44 12.56 -6.94
C CYS A 193 8.32 11.79 -5.96
N LEU A 194 9.49 12.37 -5.67
CA LEU A 194 10.36 12.03 -4.55
C LEU A 194 10.08 12.99 -3.40
N ALA A 195 9.79 12.46 -2.23
CA ALA A 195 9.59 13.22 -0.99
C ALA A 195 10.58 12.74 0.08
N GLU A 196 11.18 13.65 0.85
CA GLU A 196 12.06 13.29 1.96
C GLU A 196 12.21 14.41 2.99
N GLY A 197 12.64 14.03 4.19
CA GLY A 197 13.00 14.94 5.28
C GLY A 197 11.96 15.07 6.39
N SER A 198 12.32 15.78 7.45
CA SER A 198 11.43 16.08 8.58
C SER A 198 11.53 17.57 8.95
N PRO A 199 10.54 18.38 8.58
CA PRO A 199 9.30 18.05 7.88
C PRO A 199 9.53 17.58 6.44
N GLY A 200 8.62 16.70 5.94
CA GLY A 200 8.69 16.18 4.58
C GLY A 200 8.58 17.28 3.52
N LYS A 201 9.39 17.17 2.47
CA LYS A 201 9.44 18.08 1.33
C LYS A 201 9.56 17.32 0.01
N LEU A 202 8.93 17.83 -1.05
CA LEU A 202 9.17 17.33 -2.41
C LEU A 202 10.58 17.75 -2.86
N ARG A 203 11.33 16.78 -3.42
CA ARG A 203 12.68 16.99 -3.97
C ARG A 203 12.72 16.99 -5.49
N GLY A 204 11.66 16.57 -6.13
CA GLY A 204 11.55 16.47 -7.59
C GLY A 204 10.79 15.23 -8.01
N LEU A 205 11.01 14.82 -9.25
CA LEU A 205 10.48 13.56 -9.77
C LEU A 205 11.31 12.36 -9.30
N ASN A 206 10.65 11.25 -9.06
CA ASN A 206 11.25 9.93 -8.79
C ASN A 206 11.89 9.34 -10.06
N LYS A 207 12.98 9.95 -10.54
CA LYS A 207 13.66 9.58 -11.79
C LYS A 207 14.04 8.09 -11.82
N VAL A 208 14.53 7.57 -10.71
CA VAL A 208 14.96 6.16 -10.60
C VAL A 208 13.75 5.22 -10.70
N GLY A 209 12.69 5.49 -9.96
CA GLY A 209 11.46 4.69 -10.00
C GLY A 209 10.82 4.72 -11.39
N ILE A 210 10.71 5.90 -12.01
CA ILE A 210 10.16 6.05 -13.37
C ILE A 210 10.97 5.22 -14.38
N LYS A 211 12.31 5.27 -14.33
CA LYS A 211 13.14 4.45 -15.21
C LYS A 211 13.00 2.95 -14.97
N ARG A 212 12.99 2.51 -13.71
CA ARG A 212 12.90 1.08 -13.34
C ARG A 212 11.53 0.47 -13.64
N SER A 213 10.47 1.26 -13.59
CA SER A 213 9.10 0.78 -13.86
C SER A 213 8.86 0.40 -15.33
N GLY A 214 9.72 0.88 -16.25
CA GLY A 214 9.52 0.72 -17.69
C GLY A 214 8.32 1.50 -18.24
N ILE A 215 7.77 2.46 -17.49
CA ILE A 215 6.59 3.23 -17.90
C ILE A 215 6.88 4.14 -19.12
N ILE A 216 8.14 4.51 -19.32
CA ILE A 216 8.57 5.31 -20.47
C ILE A 216 8.28 4.53 -21.76
N GLU A 217 8.68 3.26 -21.79
CA GLU A 217 8.54 2.40 -22.97
C GLU A 217 7.12 1.81 -23.09
N LYS A 218 6.55 1.39 -21.97
CA LYS A 218 5.24 0.72 -21.95
C LYS A 218 4.05 1.66 -22.18
N ASN A 219 4.11 2.86 -21.64
CA ASN A 219 3.00 3.81 -21.62
C ASN A 219 3.32 5.13 -22.33
N ASN A 220 4.40 5.19 -23.13
CA ASN A 220 4.82 6.40 -23.86
C ASN A 220 4.90 7.63 -22.95
N LEU A 221 5.40 7.48 -21.72
CA LEU A 221 5.57 8.61 -20.81
C LEU A 221 6.58 9.59 -21.40
N ASN A 222 6.15 10.82 -21.64
CA ASN A 222 7.04 11.89 -22.04
C ASN A 222 7.69 12.52 -20.79
N PHE A 223 8.87 12.02 -20.42
CA PHE A 223 9.59 12.48 -19.22
C PHE A 223 9.88 14.00 -19.26
N LYS A 224 10.20 14.56 -20.45
CA LYS A 224 10.46 16.00 -20.60
C LYS A 224 9.18 16.82 -20.28
N LEU A 225 8.04 16.39 -20.80
CA LEU A 225 6.76 17.05 -20.56
C LEU A 225 6.35 16.93 -19.08
N LEU A 226 6.50 15.75 -18.48
CA LEU A 226 6.23 15.54 -17.06
C LEU A 226 7.12 16.44 -16.17
N MET A 227 8.41 16.58 -16.52
CA MET A 227 9.32 17.48 -15.81
C MET A 227 8.91 18.96 -15.97
N GLN A 228 8.53 19.39 -17.17
CA GLN A 228 8.02 20.74 -17.39
C GLN A 228 6.75 21.02 -16.61
N THR A 229 5.83 20.05 -16.58
CA THR A 229 4.60 20.14 -15.79
C THR A 229 4.91 20.25 -14.30
N TRP A 230 5.84 19.42 -13.79
CA TRP A 230 6.28 19.46 -12.39
C TRP A 230 6.88 20.84 -12.03
N LEU A 231 7.77 21.37 -12.88
CA LEU A 231 8.38 22.70 -12.69
C LEU A 231 7.31 23.81 -12.65
N LEU A 232 6.33 23.75 -13.56
CA LEU A 232 5.22 24.70 -13.59
C LEU A 232 4.39 24.65 -12.30
N LEU A 233 4.06 23.44 -11.81
CA LEU A 233 3.23 23.29 -10.61
C LEU A 233 3.95 23.69 -9.31
N PHE A 234 5.26 23.47 -9.22
CA PHE A 234 5.95 23.53 -7.94
C PHE A 234 7.15 24.49 -7.86
N LYS A 235 7.57 25.06 -8.97
CA LYS A 235 8.76 25.94 -9.05
C LYS A 235 8.49 27.25 -9.81
N SER A 236 7.28 27.47 -10.32
CA SER A 236 6.90 28.76 -10.93
C SER A 236 6.46 29.76 -9.85
N ASP A 237 6.30 31.00 -10.27
CA ASP A 237 5.80 32.09 -9.42
C ASP A 237 4.26 32.07 -9.28
N TYR A 238 3.57 31.18 -9.98
CA TYR A 238 2.12 31.04 -9.86
C TYR A 238 1.71 30.47 -8.51
N VAL A 239 0.57 30.90 -8.00
CA VAL A 239 -0.12 30.15 -6.94
C VAL A 239 -0.51 28.78 -7.49
N ILE A 240 -0.43 27.74 -6.66
CA ILE A 240 -0.57 26.35 -7.12
C ILE A 240 -1.88 26.07 -7.87
N SER A 241 -2.99 26.73 -7.51
CA SER A 241 -4.27 26.64 -8.22
C SER A 241 -4.17 27.19 -9.65
N GLU A 242 -3.55 28.33 -9.82
CA GLU A 242 -3.32 28.96 -11.14
C GLU A 242 -2.35 28.11 -11.97
N ALA A 243 -1.28 27.60 -11.33
CA ALA A 243 -0.34 26.72 -12.00
C ALA A 243 -1.02 25.45 -12.56
N VAL A 244 -1.99 24.90 -11.84
CA VAL A 244 -2.80 23.76 -12.31
C VAL A 244 -3.64 24.16 -13.52
N GLU A 245 -4.31 25.30 -13.50
CA GLU A 245 -5.12 25.79 -14.63
C GLU A 245 -4.27 26.04 -15.87
N VAL A 246 -3.13 26.71 -15.70
CA VAL A 246 -2.17 26.96 -16.78
C VAL A 246 -1.58 25.64 -17.32
N ALA A 247 -1.30 24.67 -16.48
CA ALA A 247 -0.84 23.36 -16.93
C ALA A 247 -1.92 22.63 -17.73
N MET A 248 -3.15 22.61 -17.22
CA MET A 248 -4.28 21.90 -17.83
C MET A 248 -4.79 22.53 -19.13
N SER A 249 -4.50 23.81 -19.39
CA SER A 249 -4.80 24.47 -20.66
C SER A 249 -3.88 24.03 -21.81
N LYS A 250 -2.78 23.33 -21.50
CA LYS A 250 -1.82 22.82 -22.49
C LYS A 250 -2.16 21.40 -22.92
N GLU A 251 -1.62 20.96 -24.05
CA GLU A 251 -1.66 19.57 -24.44
C GLU A 251 -0.74 18.75 -23.53
N LEU A 252 -1.32 17.84 -22.76
CA LEU A 252 -0.62 16.99 -21.78
C LEU A 252 -0.75 15.52 -22.15
N ASP A 253 0.31 14.76 -21.90
CA ASP A 253 0.27 13.29 -21.90
C ASP A 253 -0.50 12.76 -20.67
N PHE A 254 -0.73 11.44 -20.65
CA PHE A 254 -1.44 10.78 -19.55
C PHE A 254 -0.81 11.04 -18.18
N SER A 255 0.52 10.99 -18.08
CA SER A 255 1.24 11.14 -16.82
C SER A 255 1.18 12.57 -16.28
N SER A 256 1.36 13.54 -17.15
CA SER A 256 1.24 14.97 -16.81
C SER A 256 -0.19 15.33 -16.42
N LYS A 257 -1.20 14.78 -17.11
CA LYS A 257 -2.62 14.93 -16.72
C LYS A 257 -2.88 14.32 -15.34
N ARG A 258 -2.34 13.13 -15.06
CA ARG A 258 -2.48 12.47 -13.74
C ARG A 258 -1.87 13.33 -12.62
N LEU A 259 -0.68 13.90 -12.84
CA LEU A 259 -0.04 14.79 -11.89
C LEU A 259 -0.89 16.04 -11.62
N CYS A 260 -1.36 16.72 -12.66
CA CYS A 260 -2.22 17.91 -12.53
C CYS A 260 -3.54 17.58 -11.81
N LYS A 261 -4.22 16.50 -12.21
CA LYS A 261 -5.46 16.06 -11.57
C LYS A 261 -5.26 15.79 -10.08
N PHE A 262 -4.24 15.06 -9.72
CA PHE A 262 -3.94 14.77 -8.31
C PHE A 262 -3.74 16.06 -7.51
N VAL A 263 -2.96 17.01 -8.02
CA VAL A 263 -2.71 18.29 -7.34
C VAL A 263 -4.00 19.11 -7.24
N LYS A 264 -4.81 19.16 -8.30
CA LYS A 264 -6.13 19.81 -8.29
C LYS A 264 -7.03 19.22 -7.20
N ASP A 265 -7.14 17.89 -7.14
CA ASP A 265 -7.97 17.20 -6.16
C ASP A 265 -7.44 17.43 -4.74
N SER A 266 -6.12 17.46 -4.56
CA SER A 266 -5.47 17.69 -3.26
C SER A 266 -5.72 19.11 -2.70
N ILE A 267 -5.81 20.13 -3.54
CA ILE A 267 -6.07 21.50 -3.10
C ILE A 267 -7.56 21.85 -2.98
N SER A 268 -8.44 21.13 -3.69
CA SER A 268 -9.89 21.42 -3.74
C SER A 268 -10.72 20.66 -2.70
N SER A 269 -10.21 19.59 -2.13
CA SER A 269 -10.87 18.82 -1.07
C SER A 269 -10.51 19.38 0.30
N ASN A 270 -11.27 19.02 1.36
CA ASN A 270 -10.92 19.35 2.75
C ASN A 270 -9.62 18.64 3.22
N ARG A 271 -8.65 18.51 2.31
CA ARG A 271 -7.34 17.88 2.51
C ARG A 271 -6.29 18.92 2.84
N ARG A 272 -5.14 18.47 3.28
CA ARG A 272 -4.03 19.36 3.68
C ARG A 272 -3.25 19.96 2.50
N GLY A 273 -3.63 19.60 1.29
CA GLY A 273 -2.91 19.99 0.07
C GLY A 273 -1.62 19.17 -0.14
N PRO A 274 -0.98 19.37 -1.29
CA PRO A 274 0.26 18.66 -1.60
C PRO A 274 1.41 19.10 -0.68
N MET A 275 2.37 18.19 -0.50
CA MET A 275 3.60 18.45 0.24
C MET A 275 4.38 19.62 -0.42
N PRO A 276 4.90 20.57 0.37
CA PRO A 276 5.65 21.70 -0.18
C PRO A 276 7.01 21.25 -0.73
N VAL A 277 7.53 22.00 -1.68
CA VAL A 277 8.87 21.78 -2.24
C VAL A 277 9.95 22.21 -1.23
N GLY A 278 11.01 21.44 -1.15
CA GLY A 278 12.20 21.84 -0.42
C GLY A 278 13.01 22.90 -1.18
N ASN A 279 13.63 23.81 -0.46
CA ASN A 279 14.69 24.62 -1.04
C ASN A 279 15.84 23.65 -1.40
N SER A 280 16.28 23.74 -2.64
CA SER A 280 17.44 22.99 -3.15
C SER A 280 18.72 23.48 -2.53
#